data_c32374cc69f2a9b777809a82ed77d86b
#
_entry.id   c32374cc69f2a9b777809a82ed77d86b
#
_cell.length_a   1.000
_cell.length_b   1.000
_cell.length_c   1.000
_cell.angle_alpha   90.00
_cell.angle_beta   90.00
_cell.angle_gamma   90.00
#
_symmetry.space_group_name_H-M   'P 1'
#
loop_
_entity.id
_entity.type
_entity.pdbx_description
1 polymer ?
#
loop_
_entity_poly.entity_id
_entity_poly.type
_entity_poly.pdbx_seq_one_letter_code
_entity_poly.pdbx_strand_id
1 'polypeptide(L)'
;MYNNIVKNIKSVNFLLNVLFIFGSEMMIYGIFRDYSFFIDRLTMRLASINILYVKIFQAFALNNNLIDDKTNNKLLKFTDNAPWDYSDINLYELVEMSDKYNIRLPFGYEKPINAGMISLVFIGYEKNDSNEKVIIKMKRKNIQEKLDDAINNLLFSMYILSFIPIINKYQLSEVVNKNVEIIRHQTNFIKEIDNMDKIRENCKHLKYVKIPIANRQVTEEYPNIIVMTHIEGIKINQIPENDYESFAKLVVKFGLV
;
A
#
# COMPACT_ATOMS: atom_id res chain seq x y z
N MET A 1 -13.17 -30.38 -1.82
CA MET A 1 -14.60 -29.98 -1.80
C MET A 1 -14.91 -29.08 -0.61
N TYR A 2 -14.61 -29.46 0.63
CA TYR A 2 -14.87 -28.68 1.85
C TYR A 2 -14.24 -27.26 1.81
N ASN A 3 -12.97 -27.12 1.41
CA ASN A 3 -12.29 -25.81 1.31
C ASN A 3 -12.96 -24.85 0.30
N ASN A 4 -13.51 -25.34 -0.80
CA ASN A 4 -14.22 -24.50 -1.77
C ASN A 4 -15.57 -24.01 -1.22
N ILE A 5 -16.26 -24.83 -0.42
CA ILE A 5 -17.52 -24.43 0.21
C ILE A 5 -17.28 -23.33 1.24
N VAL A 6 -16.28 -23.51 2.11
CA VAL A 6 -15.91 -22.49 3.12
C VAL A 6 -15.48 -21.17 2.43
N LYS A 7 -14.73 -21.23 1.34
CA LYS A 7 -14.31 -20.08 0.57
C LYS A 7 -15.49 -19.32 -0.03
N ASN A 8 -16.45 -20.04 -0.60
CA ASN A 8 -17.66 -19.44 -1.17
C ASN A 8 -18.52 -18.78 -0.10
N ILE A 9 -18.67 -19.40 1.08
CA ILE A 9 -19.40 -18.80 2.21
C ILE A 9 -18.75 -17.50 2.67
N LYS A 10 -17.41 -17.46 2.79
CA LYS A 10 -16.66 -16.23 3.10
C LYS A 10 -16.95 -15.13 2.07
N SER A 11 -16.93 -15.46 0.78
CA SER A 11 -17.16 -14.50 -0.30
C SER A 11 -18.60 -13.98 -0.37
N VAL A 12 -19.59 -14.84 -0.08
CA VAL A 12 -21.01 -14.41 0.05
C VAL A 12 -21.15 -13.43 1.22
N ASN A 13 -20.61 -13.79 2.38
CA ASN A 13 -20.66 -12.93 3.56
C ASN A 13 -19.95 -11.59 3.31
N PHE A 14 -18.81 -11.61 2.60
CA PHE A 14 -18.13 -10.39 2.18
C PHE A 14 -19.04 -9.51 1.31
N LEU A 15 -19.69 -10.08 0.28
CA LEU A 15 -20.61 -9.33 -0.60
C LEU A 15 -21.77 -8.72 0.19
N LEU A 16 -22.36 -9.47 1.11
CA LEU A 16 -23.43 -8.97 1.98
C LEU A 16 -22.95 -7.80 2.85
N ASN A 17 -21.73 -7.89 3.39
CA ASN A 17 -21.12 -6.80 4.14
C ASN A 17 -20.89 -5.55 3.29
N VAL A 18 -20.41 -5.69 2.05
CA VAL A 18 -20.26 -4.57 1.11
C VAL A 18 -21.60 -3.89 0.85
N LEU A 19 -22.65 -4.67 0.55
CA LEU A 19 -24.00 -4.15 0.31
C LEU A 19 -24.57 -3.45 1.56
N PHE A 20 -24.34 -4.03 2.74
CA PHE A 20 -24.77 -3.43 4.01
C PHE A 20 -24.03 -2.11 4.29
N ILE A 21 -22.70 -2.06 4.07
CA ILE A 21 -21.92 -0.83 4.23
C ILE A 21 -22.48 0.25 3.29
N PHE A 22 -22.61 -0.08 1.99
CA PHE A 22 -23.11 0.88 1.01
C PHE A 22 -24.51 1.38 1.36
N GLY A 23 -25.45 0.48 1.66
CA GLY A 23 -26.83 0.82 2.03
C GLY A 23 -26.89 1.69 3.29
N SER A 24 -26.13 1.32 4.34
CA SER A 24 -26.11 2.10 5.60
C SER A 24 -25.50 3.50 5.40
N GLU A 25 -24.44 3.63 4.62
CA GLU A 25 -23.85 4.96 4.34
C GLU A 25 -24.74 5.81 3.44
N MET A 26 -25.45 5.21 2.48
CA MET A 26 -26.46 5.92 1.67
C MET A 26 -27.63 6.44 2.51
N MET A 27 -28.11 5.66 3.49
CA MET A 27 -29.13 6.13 4.43
C MET A 27 -28.64 7.33 5.25
N ILE A 28 -27.42 7.25 5.79
CA ILE A 28 -26.79 8.34 6.55
C ILE A 28 -26.65 9.59 5.67
N TYR A 29 -26.19 9.43 4.43
CA TYR A 29 -26.11 10.51 3.47
C TYR A 29 -27.49 11.13 3.17
N GLY A 30 -28.52 10.30 3.06
CA GLY A 30 -29.91 10.75 2.89
C GLY A 30 -30.38 11.69 4.01
N ILE A 31 -29.92 11.47 5.24
CA ILE A 31 -30.26 12.27 6.42
C ILE A 31 -29.40 13.56 6.49
N PHE A 32 -28.07 13.41 6.46
CA PHE A 32 -27.15 14.52 6.74
C PHE A 32 -26.81 15.36 5.51
N ARG A 33 -26.99 14.82 4.29
CA ARG A 33 -26.67 15.47 3.01
C ARG A 33 -25.22 15.98 2.91
N ASP A 34 -24.32 15.44 3.73
CA ASP A 34 -22.89 15.74 3.69
C ASP A 34 -22.14 14.68 2.87
N TYR A 35 -21.86 15.04 1.61
CA TYR A 35 -21.12 14.19 0.67
C TYR A 35 -19.68 13.91 1.17
N SER A 36 -19.07 14.90 1.79
CA SER A 36 -17.73 14.79 2.34
C SER A 36 -17.65 13.74 3.43
N PHE A 37 -18.57 13.77 4.37
CA PHE A 37 -18.70 12.80 5.45
C PHE A 37 -19.04 11.40 4.93
N PHE A 38 -19.94 11.31 3.92
CA PHE A 38 -20.27 10.05 3.25
C PHE A 38 -19.03 9.36 2.64
N ILE A 39 -18.22 10.09 1.85
CA ILE A 39 -17.02 9.53 1.22
C ILE A 39 -16.00 9.06 2.25
N ASP A 40 -15.75 9.83 3.31
CA ASP A 40 -14.81 9.44 4.35
C ASP A 40 -15.22 8.15 5.05
N ARG A 41 -16.49 8.03 5.43
CA ARG A 41 -17.01 6.84 6.10
C ARG A 41 -17.01 5.62 5.18
N LEU A 42 -17.54 5.77 3.96
CA LEU A 42 -17.63 4.70 2.98
C LEU A 42 -16.25 4.13 2.68
N THR A 43 -15.28 4.99 2.37
CA THR A 43 -13.93 4.55 2.00
C THR A 43 -13.20 3.87 3.16
N MET A 44 -13.31 4.39 4.38
CA MET A 44 -12.71 3.78 5.56
C MET A 44 -13.31 2.41 5.87
N ARG A 45 -14.64 2.28 5.82
CA ARG A 45 -15.32 1.00 6.08
C ARG A 45 -15.01 -0.05 5.00
N LEU A 46 -14.98 0.33 3.72
CA LEU A 46 -14.58 -0.59 2.65
C LEU A 46 -13.12 -1.01 2.79
N ALA A 47 -12.20 -0.08 3.07
CA ALA A 47 -10.79 -0.40 3.29
C ALA A 47 -10.56 -1.35 4.48
N SER A 48 -11.40 -1.28 5.52
CA SER A 48 -11.30 -2.15 6.69
C SER A 48 -11.72 -3.61 6.43
N ILE A 49 -12.61 -3.85 5.47
CA ILE A 49 -13.09 -5.21 5.16
C ILE A 49 -12.31 -5.88 4.02
N ASN A 50 -11.62 -5.11 3.18
CA ASN A 50 -10.78 -5.66 2.12
C ASN A 50 -9.66 -4.70 1.76
N ILE A 51 -8.43 -5.17 1.94
CA ILE A 51 -7.21 -4.37 1.74
C ILE A 51 -7.03 -3.87 0.29
N LEU A 52 -7.64 -4.55 -0.70
CA LEU A 52 -7.59 -4.13 -2.10
C LEU A 52 -8.33 -2.81 -2.36
N TYR A 53 -9.30 -2.43 -1.52
CA TYR A 53 -9.95 -1.13 -1.64
C TYR A 53 -8.96 0.02 -1.47
N VAL A 54 -7.91 -0.16 -0.65
CA VAL A 54 -6.82 0.82 -0.54
C VAL A 54 -6.17 1.07 -1.91
N LYS A 55 -5.89 0.01 -2.68
CA LYS A 55 -5.33 0.14 -4.05
C LYS A 55 -6.31 0.76 -5.03
N ILE A 56 -7.57 0.41 -4.93
CA ILE A 56 -8.63 1.01 -5.75
C ILE A 56 -8.72 2.52 -5.48
N PHE A 57 -8.72 2.93 -4.20
CA PHE A 57 -8.77 4.34 -3.82
C PHE A 57 -7.50 5.10 -4.24
N GLN A 58 -6.32 4.47 -4.14
CA GLN A 58 -5.08 5.03 -4.68
C GLN A 58 -5.17 5.26 -6.19
N ALA A 59 -5.69 4.29 -6.95
CA ALA A 59 -5.85 4.42 -8.40
C ALA A 59 -6.83 5.54 -8.78
N PHE A 60 -7.93 5.68 -8.06
CA PHE A 60 -8.86 6.78 -8.25
C PHE A 60 -8.24 8.13 -7.89
N ALA A 61 -7.50 8.22 -6.78
CA ALA A 61 -6.84 9.44 -6.34
C ALA A 61 -5.77 9.95 -7.33
N LEU A 62 -5.15 9.04 -8.07
CA LEU A 62 -4.15 9.38 -9.09
C LEU A 62 -4.77 9.74 -10.45
N ASN A 63 -6.09 9.54 -10.63
CA ASN A 63 -6.80 9.81 -11.87
C ASN A 63 -7.78 10.98 -11.71
N ASN A 64 -7.24 12.20 -11.77
CA ASN A 64 -7.98 13.46 -11.53
C ASN A 64 -9.16 13.69 -12.48
N ASN A 65 -9.29 12.93 -13.57
CA ASN A 65 -10.38 13.10 -14.53
C ASN A 65 -11.67 12.35 -14.15
N LEU A 66 -11.64 11.49 -13.11
CA LEU A 66 -12.76 10.62 -12.75
C LEU A 66 -13.58 11.16 -11.57
N ILE A 67 -13.01 12.01 -10.73
CA ILE A 67 -13.62 12.48 -9.49
C ILE A 67 -13.29 13.94 -9.26
N ASP A 68 -14.13 14.64 -8.49
CA ASP A 68 -13.90 16.02 -8.12
C ASP A 68 -12.71 16.19 -7.16
N ASP A 69 -12.07 17.37 -7.15
CA ASP A 69 -10.86 17.65 -6.37
C ASP A 69 -11.05 17.40 -4.86
N LYS A 70 -12.23 17.69 -4.33
CA LYS A 70 -12.52 17.51 -2.90
C LYS A 70 -12.54 16.02 -2.52
N THR A 71 -13.15 15.19 -3.34
CA THR A 71 -13.16 13.73 -3.18
C THR A 71 -11.76 13.17 -3.41
N ASN A 72 -11.04 13.68 -4.43
CA ASN A 72 -9.68 13.26 -4.73
C ASN A 72 -8.75 13.49 -3.52
N ASN A 73 -8.75 14.67 -2.93
CA ASN A 73 -7.95 14.99 -1.75
C ASN A 73 -8.22 14.04 -0.55
N LYS A 74 -9.45 13.54 -0.42
CA LYS A 74 -9.79 12.54 0.60
C LYS A 74 -9.21 11.17 0.32
N LEU A 75 -9.18 10.76 -0.95
CA LEU A 75 -8.61 9.48 -1.34
C LEU A 75 -7.08 9.50 -1.33
N LEU A 76 -6.43 10.65 -1.47
CA LEU A 76 -4.98 10.80 -1.36
C LEU A 76 -4.43 10.31 -0.02
N LYS A 77 -5.21 10.33 1.07
CA LYS A 77 -4.79 9.76 2.37
C LYS A 77 -4.38 8.28 2.28
N PHE A 78 -4.97 7.53 1.36
CA PHE A 78 -4.63 6.11 1.17
C PHE A 78 -3.33 5.88 0.41
N THR A 79 -2.75 6.92 -0.22
CA THR A 79 -1.46 6.80 -0.91
C THR A 79 -0.29 6.75 0.07
N ASP A 80 -0.41 7.45 1.20
CA ASP A 80 0.68 7.66 2.15
C ASP A 80 0.55 6.86 3.45
N ASN A 81 -0.67 6.54 3.86
CA ASN A 81 -0.89 5.87 5.15
C ASN A 81 -2.15 5.01 5.11
N ALA A 82 -2.00 3.75 4.68
CA ALA A 82 -3.07 2.78 4.70
C ALA A 82 -3.44 2.42 6.16
N PRO A 83 -4.71 2.13 6.47
CA PRO A 83 -5.11 1.65 7.79
C PRO A 83 -4.29 0.42 8.20
N TRP A 84 -3.87 0.38 9.46
CA TRP A 84 -3.12 -0.74 10.03
C TRP A 84 -3.54 -0.99 11.47
N ASP A 85 -3.27 -2.20 11.95
CA ASP A 85 -3.50 -2.63 13.33
C ASP A 85 -2.25 -3.32 13.88
N TYR A 86 -2.10 -3.39 15.20
CA TYR A 86 -0.97 -4.09 15.83
C TYR A 86 -0.87 -5.57 15.45
N SER A 87 -1.98 -6.21 15.12
CA SER A 87 -1.98 -7.59 14.61
C SER A 87 -1.33 -7.75 13.23
N ASP A 88 -1.11 -6.64 12.50
CA ASP A 88 -0.39 -6.63 11.24
C ASP A 88 1.13 -6.74 11.40
N ILE A 89 1.65 -6.54 12.62
CA ILE A 89 3.09 -6.51 12.90
C ILE A 89 3.53 -7.88 13.43
N ASN A 90 4.58 -8.44 12.85
CA ASN A 90 5.29 -9.57 13.43
C ASN A 90 6.44 -9.06 14.30
N LEU A 91 6.12 -8.59 15.53
CA LEU A 91 7.10 -8.00 16.44
C LEU A 91 8.25 -8.95 16.77
N TYR A 92 7.97 -10.26 16.87
CA TYR A 92 9.01 -11.25 17.13
C TYR A 92 10.07 -11.26 16.03
N GLU A 93 9.65 -11.34 14.76
CA GLU A 93 10.54 -11.35 13.60
C GLU A 93 11.31 -10.02 13.47
N LEU A 94 10.66 -8.87 13.80
CA LEU A 94 11.29 -7.57 13.79
C LEU A 94 12.42 -7.47 14.83
N VAL A 95 12.19 -7.90 16.05
CA VAL A 95 13.18 -7.84 17.15
C VAL A 95 14.30 -8.84 16.88
N GLU A 96 14.00 -10.08 16.52
CA GLU A 96 14.99 -11.12 16.20
C GLU A 96 15.96 -10.67 15.11
N MET A 97 15.41 -10.16 13.98
CA MET A 97 16.22 -9.62 12.90
C MET A 97 17.08 -8.44 13.38
N SER A 98 16.51 -7.52 14.14
CA SER A 98 17.20 -6.33 14.61
C SER A 98 18.38 -6.66 15.52
N ASP A 99 18.21 -7.64 16.41
CA ASP A 99 19.28 -8.09 17.31
C ASP A 99 20.39 -8.81 16.53
N LYS A 100 20.02 -9.68 15.58
CA LYS A 100 20.97 -10.43 14.76
C LYS A 100 21.84 -9.53 13.88
N TYR A 101 21.24 -8.48 13.30
CA TYR A 101 21.93 -7.57 12.40
C TYR A 101 22.40 -6.30 13.07
N ASN A 102 22.49 -6.28 14.42
CA ASN A 102 23.00 -5.16 15.19
C ASN A 102 22.27 -3.83 14.87
N ILE A 103 20.96 -3.89 14.75
CA ILE A 103 20.11 -2.72 14.58
C ILE A 103 19.46 -2.37 15.91
N ARG A 104 19.58 -1.12 16.33
CA ARG A 104 18.88 -0.59 17.50
C ARG A 104 17.51 -0.06 17.07
N LEU A 105 16.45 -0.60 17.64
CA LEU A 105 15.11 -0.06 17.48
C LEU A 105 14.89 1.11 18.45
N PRO A 106 14.30 2.24 18.04
CA PRO A 106 14.03 3.38 18.91
C PRO A 106 12.88 3.06 19.88
N PHE A 107 12.71 3.90 20.89
CA PHE A 107 11.51 3.83 21.75
C PHE A 107 10.24 4.03 20.92
N GLY A 108 9.22 3.21 21.16
CA GLY A 108 7.96 3.24 20.40
C GLY A 108 8.06 2.59 19.02
N TYR A 109 9.06 1.73 18.79
CA TYR A 109 9.26 0.99 17.54
C TYR A 109 8.08 0.08 17.14
N GLU A 110 7.15 -0.17 18.05
CA GLU A 110 5.92 -0.93 17.77
C GLU A 110 4.97 -0.17 16.83
N LYS A 111 5.20 1.13 16.63
CA LYS A 111 4.42 1.95 15.72
C LYS A 111 5.21 2.19 14.42
N PRO A 112 4.66 1.78 13.26
CA PRO A 112 5.29 2.10 11.99
C PRO A 112 5.22 3.62 11.73
N ILE A 113 6.26 4.14 11.09
CA ILE A 113 6.30 5.54 10.63
C ILE A 113 5.50 5.75 9.35
N ASN A 114 5.22 4.67 8.62
CA ASN A 114 4.38 4.66 7.43
C ASN A 114 3.75 3.27 7.24
N ALA A 115 2.58 3.23 6.63
CA ALA A 115 1.85 2.00 6.38
C ALA A 115 1.35 1.94 4.94
N GLY A 116 1.87 0.99 4.18
CA GLY A 116 1.34 0.61 2.87
C GLY A 116 0.31 -0.51 2.95
N MET A 117 -0.24 -0.88 1.81
CA MET A 117 -1.18 -2.01 1.72
C MET A 117 -0.52 -3.34 2.13
N ILE A 118 0.71 -3.58 1.67
CA ILE A 118 1.43 -4.86 1.84
C ILE A 118 2.39 -4.83 3.02
N SER A 119 2.97 -3.67 3.30
CA SER A 119 4.07 -3.52 4.24
C SER A 119 3.94 -2.31 5.14
N LEU A 120 4.59 -2.40 6.27
CA LEU A 120 4.76 -1.36 7.26
C LEU A 120 6.21 -0.90 7.26
N VAL A 121 6.46 0.36 7.55
CA VAL A 121 7.80 0.94 7.54
C VAL A 121 8.17 1.41 8.94
N PHE A 122 9.35 1.02 9.39
CA PHE A 122 9.90 1.36 10.69
C PHE A 122 11.27 2.04 10.54
N ILE A 123 11.72 2.70 11.59
CA ILE A 123 13.07 3.26 11.70
C ILE A 123 13.90 2.35 12.62
N GLY A 124 15.14 2.13 12.25
CA GLY A 124 16.18 1.57 13.07
C GLY A 124 17.46 2.42 13.00
N TYR A 125 18.45 2.05 13.79
CA TYR A 125 19.77 2.66 13.81
C TYR A 125 20.82 1.55 13.86
N GLU A 126 21.85 1.62 13.04
CA GLU A 126 22.96 0.69 13.13
C GLU A 126 23.68 0.85 14.48
N LYS A 127 23.96 -0.28 15.16
CA LYS A 127 24.73 -0.31 16.42
C LYS A 127 26.24 -0.25 16.15
N ASN A 128 26.65 0.67 15.28
CA ASN A 128 28.05 0.97 14.97
C ASN A 128 28.39 2.41 15.42
N ASP A 129 29.65 2.82 15.25
CA ASP A 129 30.11 4.14 15.67
C ASP A 129 29.38 5.29 14.91
N SER A 130 28.91 5.04 13.68
CA SER A 130 28.17 6.03 12.88
C SER A 130 26.74 6.22 13.36
N ASN A 131 26.12 5.22 14.03
CA ASN A 131 24.73 5.20 14.46
C ASN A 131 23.77 5.66 13.33
N GLU A 132 24.03 5.20 12.09
CA GLU A 132 23.29 5.61 10.92
C GLU A 132 21.84 5.13 10.98
N LYS A 133 20.95 6.02 10.54
CA LYS A 133 19.54 5.70 10.43
C LYS A 133 19.29 4.74 9.27
N VAL A 134 18.53 3.69 9.52
CA VAL A 134 18.07 2.73 8.51
C VAL A 134 16.55 2.66 8.47
N ILE A 135 16.03 2.28 7.33
CA ILE A 135 14.61 1.99 7.12
C ILE A 135 14.42 0.49 7.13
N ILE A 136 13.46 0.03 7.92
CA ILE A 136 13.04 -1.36 7.99
C ILE A 136 11.64 -1.43 7.38
N LYS A 137 11.51 -2.08 6.22
CA LYS A 137 10.23 -2.35 5.56
C LYS A 137 9.86 -3.79 5.85
N MET A 138 8.75 -4.00 6.54
CA MET A 138 8.25 -5.32 6.94
C MET A 138 6.92 -5.61 6.28
N LYS A 139 6.73 -6.80 5.74
CA LYS A 139 5.40 -7.26 5.28
C LYS A 139 4.45 -7.34 6.46
N ARG A 140 3.19 -7.01 6.22
CA ARG A 140 2.13 -7.25 7.20
C ARG A 140 2.02 -8.75 7.49
N LYS A 141 1.76 -9.09 8.72
CA LYS A 141 1.57 -10.48 9.15
C LYS A 141 0.47 -11.15 8.34
N ASN A 142 0.76 -12.34 7.81
CA ASN A 142 -0.14 -13.15 6.98
C ASN A 142 -0.64 -12.41 5.72
N ILE A 143 0.14 -11.48 5.17
CA ILE A 143 -0.31 -10.66 4.04
C ILE A 143 -0.67 -11.48 2.80
N GLN A 144 0.03 -12.59 2.55
CA GLN A 144 -0.25 -13.44 1.40
C GLN A 144 -1.66 -14.05 1.48
N GLU A 145 -2.02 -14.60 2.64
CA GLU A 145 -3.34 -15.15 2.89
C GLU A 145 -4.42 -14.07 2.82
N LYS A 146 -4.16 -12.91 3.45
CA LYS A 146 -5.07 -11.75 3.40
C LYS A 146 -5.31 -11.28 1.96
N LEU A 147 -4.28 -11.25 1.12
CA LEU A 147 -4.40 -10.87 -0.29
C LEU A 147 -5.16 -11.91 -1.09
N ASP A 148 -4.88 -13.19 -0.92
CA ASP A 148 -5.58 -14.25 -1.63
C ASP A 148 -7.08 -14.28 -1.26
N ASP A 149 -7.42 -14.11 0.01
CA ASP A 149 -8.81 -13.97 0.47
C ASP A 149 -9.46 -12.70 -0.12
N ALA A 150 -8.74 -11.57 -0.09
CA ALA A 150 -9.24 -10.30 -0.61
C ALA A 150 -9.49 -10.35 -2.13
N ILE A 151 -8.59 -10.97 -2.89
CA ILE A 151 -8.72 -11.18 -4.34
C ILE A 151 -9.93 -12.07 -4.64
N ASN A 152 -10.04 -13.21 -3.95
CA ASN A 152 -11.14 -14.14 -4.16
C ASN A 152 -12.50 -13.49 -3.86
N ASN A 153 -12.60 -12.73 -2.76
CA ASN A 153 -13.82 -12.02 -2.38
C ASN A 153 -14.20 -10.98 -3.43
N LEU A 154 -13.22 -10.24 -3.94
CA LEU A 154 -13.46 -9.23 -4.96
C LEU A 154 -13.89 -9.87 -6.29
N LEU A 155 -13.19 -10.91 -6.76
CA LEU A 155 -13.52 -11.61 -8.00
C LEU A 155 -14.90 -12.27 -7.91
N PHE A 156 -15.26 -12.88 -6.78
CA PHE A 156 -16.60 -13.42 -6.56
C PHE A 156 -17.67 -12.34 -6.63
N SER A 157 -17.44 -11.20 -5.97
CA SER A 157 -18.37 -10.07 -6.02
C SER A 157 -18.55 -9.52 -7.43
N MET A 158 -17.45 -9.40 -8.19
CA MET A 158 -17.48 -8.98 -9.59
C MET A 158 -18.25 -9.97 -10.48
N TYR A 159 -18.09 -11.28 -10.25
CA TYR A 159 -18.85 -12.32 -10.94
C TYR A 159 -20.36 -12.15 -10.70
N ILE A 160 -20.79 -11.96 -9.45
CA ILE A 160 -22.20 -11.74 -9.16
C ILE A 160 -22.70 -10.43 -9.78
N LEU A 161 -21.92 -9.34 -9.69
CA LEU A 161 -22.30 -8.05 -10.25
C LEU A 161 -22.33 -8.05 -11.78
N SER A 162 -21.61 -8.96 -12.46
CA SER A 162 -21.61 -9.06 -13.93
C SER A 162 -22.97 -9.48 -14.53
N PHE A 163 -23.85 -10.08 -13.72
CA PHE A 163 -25.23 -10.36 -14.13
C PHE A 163 -26.10 -9.09 -14.26
N ILE A 164 -25.61 -7.94 -13.75
CA ILE A 164 -26.29 -6.64 -13.89
C ILE A 164 -25.79 -5.98 -15.17
N PRO A 165 -26.66 -5.79 -16.23
CA PRO A 165 -26.21 -5.35 -17.55
C PRO A 165 -25.46 -4.02 -17.56
N ILE A 166 -25.84 -3.07 -16.69
CA ILE A 166 -25.18 -1.76 -16.57
C ILE A 166 -23.74 -1.93 -16.08
N ILE A 167 -23.48 -2.82 -15.12
CA ILE A 167 -22.16 -3.04 -14.51
C ILE A 167 -21.26 -3.81 -15.47
N ASN A 168 -21.81 -4.77 -16.20
CA ASN A 168 -21.05 -5.61 -17.13
C ASN A 168 -20.36 -4.80 -18.24
N LYS A 169 -20.93 -3.65 -18.65
CA LYS A 169 -20.33 -2.74 -19.64
C LYS A 169 -18.92 -2.25 -19.24
N TYR A 170 -18.62 -2.17 -17.95
CA TYR A 170 -17.33 -1.65 -17.46
C TYR A 170 -16.23 -2.70 -17.41
N GLN A 171 -16.52 -3.97 -17.72
CA GLN A 171 -15.55 -5.08 -17.73
C GLN A 171 -14.64 -5.11 -16.47
N LEU A 172 -15.22 -4.81 -15.30
CA LEU A 172 -14.49 -4.65 -14.06
C LEU A 172 -13.69 -5.91 -13.68
N SER A 173 -14.20 -7.09 -14.02
CA SER A 173 -13.50 -8.37 -13.79
C SER A 173 -12.17 -8.44 -14.54
N GLU A 174 -12.09 -7.94 -15.77
CA GLU A 174 -10.84 -7.93 -16.54
C GLU A 174 -9.83 -6.95 -15.94
N VAL A 175 -10.29 -5.77 -15.52
CA VAL A 175 -9.45 -4.77 -14.85
C VAL A 175 -8.87 -5.35 -13.56
N VAL A 176 -9.68 -6.02 -12.75
CA VAL A 176 -9.21 -6.66 -11.50
C VAL A 176 -8.22 -7.77 -11.81
N ASN A 177 -8.52 -8.68 -12.76
CA ASN A 177 -7.64 -9.79 -13.11
C ASN A 177 -6.26 -9.32 -13.60
N LYS A 178 -6.19 -8.29 -14.43
CA LYS A 178 -4.92 -7.70 -14.89
C LYS A 178 -4.08 -7.14 -13.75
N ASN A 179 -4.73 -6.58 -12.74
CA ASN A 179 -4.03 -5.98 -11.60
C ASN A 179 -3.65 -7.00 -10.51
N VAL A 180 -4.31 -8.15 -10.42
CA VAL A 180 -4.02 -9.20 -9.42
C VAL A 180 -2.56 -9.66 -9.47
N GLU A 181 -2.03 -9.95 -10.67
CA GLU A 181 -0.64 -10.39 -10.83
C GLU A 181 0.35 -9.29 -10.39
N ILE A 182 0.08 -8.04 -10.73
CA ILE A 182 0.90 -6.90 -10.31
C ILE A 182 0.92 -6.80 -8.77
N ILE A 183 -0.25 -6.97 -8.14
CA ILE A 183 -0.39 -6.89 -6.67
C ILE A 183 0.36 -8.06 -6.01
N ARG A 184 0.25 -9.28 -6.54
CA ARG A 184 1.01 -10.44 -6.03
C ARG A 184 2.51 -10.25 -6.15
N HIS A 185 3.00 -9.67 -7.25
CA HIS A 185 4.42 -9.38 -7.42
C HIS A 185 4.96 -8.38 -6.37
N GLN A 186 4.12 -7.50 -5.84
CA GLN A 186 4.52 -6.55 -4.78
C GLN A 186 4.84 -7.24 -3.44
N THR A 187 4.49 -8.52 -3.26
CA THR A 187 4.86 -9.28 -2.06
C THR A 187 6.26 -9.91 -2.14
N ASN A 188 6.93 -9.84 -3.27
CA ASN A 188 8.27 -10.38 -3.44
C ASN A 188 9.35 -9.31 -3.17
N PHE A 189 9.90 -9.33 -1.97
CA PHE A 189 10.90 -8.35 -1.53
C PHE A 189 12.26 -8.52 -2.21
N ILE A 190 12.66 -9.74 -2.58
CA ILE A 190 13.89 -9.96 -3.36
C ILE A 190 13.76 -9.27 -4.73
N LYS A 191 12.61 -9.42 -5.40
CA LYS A 191 12.37 -8.74 -6.67
C LYS A 191 12.33 -7.21 -6.51
N GLU A 192 11.87 -6.71 -5.37
CA GLU A 192 11.91 -5.27 -5.06
C GLU A 192 13.36 -4.78 -4.94
N ILE A 193 14.23 -5.53 -4.28
CA ILE A 193 15.66 -5.23 -4.18
C ILE A 193 16.31 -5.26 -5.57
N ASP A 194 16.05 -6.29 -6.38
CA ASP A 194 16.57 -6.39 -7.75
C ASP A 194 16.17 -5.17 -8.59
N ASN A 195 14.94 -4.70 -8.46
CA ASN A 195 14.47 -3.50 -9.13
C ASN A 195 15.18 -2.22 -8.62
N MET A 196 15.39 -2.11 -7.29
CA MET A 196 16.15 -0.98 -6.72
C MET A 196 17.60 -0.95 -7.23
N ASP A 197 18.26 -2.11 -7.27
CA ASP A 197 19.64 -2.24 -7.75
C ASP A 197 19.73 -1.87 -9.24
N LYS A 198 18.77 -2.35 -10.06
CA LYS A 198 18.71 -2.02 -11.48
C LYS A 198 18.49 -0.52 -11.71
N ILE A 199 17.56 0.11 -10.97
CA ILE A 199 17.33 1.55 -11.08
C ILE A 199 18.59 2.32 -10.65
N ARG A 200 19.26 1.91 -9.58
CA ARG A 200 20.48 2.54 -9.10
C ARG A 200 21.58 2.49 -10.16
N GLU A 201 21.78 1.33 -10.79
CA GLU A 201 22.75 1.18 -11.87
C GLU A 201 22.41 2.07 -13.07
N ASN A 202 21.15 2.08 -13.50
CA ASN A 202 20.70 2.92 -14.61
C ASN A 202 20.86 4.42 -14.32
N CYS A 203 20.68 4.83 -13.06
CA CYS A 203 20.73 6.24 -12.65
C CYS A 203 22.09 6.68 -12.11
N LYS A 204 23.13 5.83 -12.11
CA LYS A 204 24.43 6.15 -11.48
C LYS A 204 25.10 7.40 -12.04
N HIS A 205 24.80 7.78 -13.28
CA HIS A 205 25.30 9.00 -13.92
C HIS A 205 24.52 10.27 -13.51
N LEU A 206 23.37 10.12 -12.84
CA LEU A 206 22.49 11.21 -12.40
C LEU A 206 22.80 11.58 -10.94
N LYS A 207 23.69 12.53 -10.72
CA LYS A 207 24.14 12.92 -9.36
C LYS A 207 23.03 13.44 -8.44
N TYR A 208 21.88 13.84 -9.00
CA TYR A 208 20.72 14.35 -8.28
C TYR A 208 19.71 13.25 -7.92
N VAL A 209 19.93 11.99 -8.34
CA VAL A 209 19.07 10.84 -8.01
C VAL A 209 19.76 10.01 -6.92
N LYS A 210 19.05 9.77 -5.83
CA LYS A 210 19.48 8.88 -4.75
C LYS A 210 18.51 7.71 -4.63
N ILE A 211 19.04 6.49 -4.71
CA ILE A 211 18.27 5.25 -4.54
C ILE A 211 18.75 4.55 -3.27
N PRO A 212 17.87 4.14 -2.36
CA PRO A 212 18.26 3.42 -1.14
C PRO A 212 19.08 2.16 -1.48
N ILE A 213 20.00 1.81 -0.60
CA ILE A 213 20.78 0.57 -0.70
C ILE A 213 20.17 -0.42 0.28
N ALA A 214 19.64 -1.53 -0.23
CA ALA A 214 19.10 -2.59 0.59
C ALA A 214 20.17 -3.59 1.02
N ASN A 215 20.06 -4.08 2.26
CA ASN A 215 20.84 -5.21 2.73
C ASN A 215 20.17 -6.51 2.26
N ARG A 216 20.64 -7.06 1.14
CA ARG A 216 20.10 -8.29 0.52
C ARG A 216 20.17 -9.49 1.46
N GLN A 217 21.26 -9.64 2.22
CA GLN A 217 21.45 -10.77 3.13
C GLN A 217 20.34 -10.83 4.19
N VAL A 218 19.91 -9.69 4.71
CA VAL A 218 18.77 -9.63 5.62
C VAL A 218 17.52 -10.20 4.98
N THR A 219 17.21 -9.82 3.74
CA THR A 219 15.97 -10.25 3.07
C THR A 219 16.02 -11.71 2.63
N GLU A 220 17.19 -12.25 2.30
CA GLU A 220 17.39 -13.69 2.01
C GLU A 220 17.11 -14.55 3.23
N GLU A 221 17.47 -14.08 4.42
CA GLU A 221 17.22 -14.79 5.67
C GLU A 221 15.83 -14.50 6.27
N TYR A 222 15.38 -13.26 6.18
CA TYR A 222 14.07 -12.79 6.63
C TYR A 222 13.25 -12.30 5.42
N PRO A 223 12.58 -13.20 4.67
CA PRO A 223 11.91 -12.85 3.40
C PRO A 223 10.76 -11.85 3.54
N ASN A 224 10.38 -11.53 4.77
CA ASN A 224 9.34 -10.54 5.09
C ASN A 224 9.91 -9.16 5.43
N ILE A 225 11.25 -9.00 5.43
CA ILE A 225 11.90 -7.76 5.85
C ILE A 225 12.91 -7.29 4.81
N ILE A 226 12.88 -5.99 4.50
CA ILE A 226 13.97 -5.27 3.82
C ILE A 226 14.54 -4.26 4.82
N VAL A 227 15.85 -4.28 5.00
CA VAL A 227 16.59 -3.20 5.66
C VAL A 227 17.32 -2.42 4.58
N MET A 228 17.20 -1.10 4.59
CA MET A 228 17.83 -0.24 3.60
C MET A 228 18.30 1.09 4.21
N THR A 229 19.22 1.75 3.53
CA THR A 229 19.68 3.08 3.94
C THR A 229 18.54 4.09 3.99
N HIS A 230 18.55 4.96 5.00
CA HIS A 230 17.62 6.09 5.06
C HIS A 230 18.10 7.21 4.14
N ILE A 231 17.20 7.74 3.33
CA ILE A 231 17.44 8.95 2.53
C ILE A 231 16.58 10.06 3.13
N GLU A 232 17.24 11.13 3.57
CA GLU A 232 16.54 12.32 4.04
C GLU A 232 15.90 13.07 2.88
N GLY A 233 14.70 13.57 3.09
CA GLY A 233 13.97 14.33 2.09
C GLY A 233 12.61 14.79 2.58
N ILE A 234 11.98 15.62 1.79
CA ILE A 234 10.61 16.10 1.99
C ILE A 234 9.72 15.55 0.88
N LYS A 235 8.43 15.45 1.15
CA LYS A 235 7.46 15.02 0.13
C LYS A 235 7.31 16.10 -0.93
N ILE A 236 6.95 15.68 -2.16
CA ILE A 236 6.77 16.60 -3.29
C ILE A 236 5.75 17.71 -2.99
N ASN A 237 4.70 17.41 -2.24
CA ASN A 237 3.69 18.38 -1.82
C ASN A 237 4.13 19.32 -0.68
N GLN A 238 5.34 19.15 -0.17
CA GLN A 238 5.97 19.98 0.86
C GLN A 238 7.13 20.83 0.29
N ILE A 239 7.37 20.75 -1.02
CA ILE A 239 8.41 21.56 -1.67
C ILE A 239 7.98 23.04 -1.60
N PRO A 240 8.88 23.97 -1.18
CA PRO A 240 8.60 25.40 -1.22
C PRO A 240 8.30 25.88 -2.65
N GLU A 241 7.36 26.82 -2.80
CA GLU A 241 6.97 27.34 -4.13
C GLU A 241 8.16 27.90 -4.93
N ASN A 242 9.10 28.52 -4.26
CA ASN A 242 10.33 29.05 -4.88
C ASN A 242 11.20 27.98 -5.56
N ASP A 243 11.03 26.70 -5.16
CA ASP A 243 11.82 25.59 -5.67
C ASP A 243 11.10 24.80 -6.77
N TYR A 244 9.83 25.10 -7.06
CA TYR A 244 9.01 24.35 -8.03
C TYR A 244 9.64 24.29 -9.42
N GLU A 245 10.17 25.41 -9.93
CA GLU A 245 10.75 25.44 -11.27
C GLU A 245 12.02 24.57 -11.36
N SER A 246 12.91 24.67 -10.36
CA SER A 246 14.14 23.87 -10.31
C SER A 246 13.83 22.40 -10.16
N PHE A 247 12.85 22.03 -9.33
CA PHE A 247 12.39 20.66 -9.16
C PHE A 247 11.76 20.12 -10.44
N ALA A 248 10.88 20.88 -11.10
CA ALA A 248 10.25 20.49 -12.37
C ALA A 248 11.31 20.17 -13.45
N LYS A 249 12.37 20.99 -13.56
CA LYS A 249 13.49 20.73 -14.47
C LYS A 249 14.22 19.41 -14.16
N LEU A 250 14.39 19.05 -12.88
CA LEU A 250 15.00 17.79 -12.48
C LEU A 250 14.10 16.59 -12.82
N VAL A 251 12.79 16.70 -12.61
CA VAL A 251 11.81 15.65 -12.96
C VAL A 251 11.78 15.40 -14.46
N VAL A 252 11.75 16.46 -15.27
CA VAL A 252 11.82 16.34 -16.74
C VAL A 252 13.11 15.67 -17.18
N LYS A 253 14.25 16.08 -16.60
CA LYS A 253 15.56 15.45 -16.87
C LYS A 253 15.57 13.96 -16.54
N PHE A 254 14.96 13.56 -15.42
CA PHE A 254 14.85 12.17 -15.03
C PHE A 254 13.95 11.35 -16.00
N GLY A 255 12.85 11.93 -16.46
CA GLY A 255 11.92 11.28 -17.39
C GLY A 255 12.46 11.14 -18.83
N LEU A 256 13.60 11.77 -19.17
CA LEU A 256 14.25 11.68 -20.49
C LEU A 256 15.40 10.65 -20.52
N VAL A 257 15.65 9.96 -19.44
CA VAL A 257 16.67 8.92 -19.26
C VAL A 257 16.05 7.53 -19.33
#